data_e4e005ce870437b5acbf79fe1921a8c7
#
_entry.id   e4e005ce870437b5acbf79fe1921a8c7
#
_cell.length_a   1.000
_cell.length_b   1.000
_cell.length_c   1.000
_cell.angle_alpha   90.00
_cell.angle_beta   90.00
_cell.angle_gamma   90.00
#
_symmetry.space_group_name_H-M   'P 1'
#
loop_
_entity.id
_entity.type
_entity.pdbx_description
1 polymer ?
#
loop_
_entity_poly.entity_id
_entity_poly.type
_entity_poly.pdbx_seq_one_letter_code
_entity_poly.pdbx_strand_id
1 'polypeptide(L)'
;VTSTPVQTGYAFDNRSPEAEAQLRALEAFLDPITAARLAAPILTPGARCWEVGAGGGSVARLMSRAVGPTGLVVATDIEPAHLVSEGNLVVRRHDVRTGVPEGGPFDVIHARLVLLHLPERRRVLAELIGALAPGGWLVVEEFDCTAGLRVLTAPTDDAAKLFQEVIEATLGVLRDRGADLAWAQDVHAEMVRAGLVDVDTITHSQSWPGGSIGASLHATNSRQLESRLLATGLSPAQLEVFRELARDPAFTSLSYQFVSTRGRRPLRS
;
A
#
# COMPACT_ATOMS: atom_id res chain seq x y z
N VAL A 1 -19.60 -20.48 24.06
CA VAL A 1 -18.68 -19.41 23.64
C VAL A 1 -19.02 -19.14 22.18
N THR A 2 -19.89 -18.14 21.94
CA THR A 2 -20.23 -17.67 20.60
C THR A 2 -19.05 -16.81 20.10
N SER A 3 -18.23 -17.37 19.23
CA SER A 3 -17.23 -16.59 18.52
C SER A 3 -17.93 -15.58 17.60
N THR A 4 -17.83 -14.30 17.94
CA THR A 4 -18.23 -13.22 17.03
C THR A 4 -17.44 -13.40 15.71
N PRO A 5 -18.08 -13.39 14.54
CA PRO A 5 -17.34 -13.52 13.28
C PRO A 5 -16.35 -12.35 13.16
N VAL A 6 -15.08 -12.68 12.98
CA VAL A 6 -14.04 -11.70 12.68
C VAL A 6 -14.46 -10.94 11.44
N GLN A 7 -14.72 -9.63 11.56
CA GLN A 7 -14.99 -8.78 10.41
C GLN A 7 -13.70 -8.68 9.59
N THR A 8 -13.51 -9.59 8.62
CA THR A 8 -12.43 -9.52 7.67
C THR A 8 -12.65 -8.38 6.69
N GLY A 9 -11.68 -7.51 6.52
CA GLY A 9 -11.75 -6.39 5.58
C GLY A 9 -10.71 -5.32 5.89
N TYR A 10 -10.53 -4.41 4.95
CA TYR A 10 -9.63 -3.26 5.06
C TYR A 10 -9.84 -2.51 6.38
N ALA A 11 -8.75 -2.22 7.09
CA ALA A 11 -8.82 -1.71 8.46
C ALA A 11 -9.13 -0.20 8.52
N PHE A 12 -8.71 0.54 7.49
CA PHE A 12 -8.89 2.00 7.41
C PHE A 12 -10.19 2.36 6.69
N ASP A 13 -10.75 3.53 7.01
CA ASP A 13 -11.93 4.07 6.33
C ASP A 13 -11.52 5.20 5.40
N ASN A 14 -11.53 4.93 4.08
CA ASN A 14 -11.19 5.91 3.05
C ASN A 14 -12.17 7.09 2.96
N ARG A 15 -13.29 7.06 3.70
CA ARG A 15 -14.25 8.17 3.80
C ARG A 15 -14.05 9.03 5.05
N SER A 16 -13.14 8.61 5.95
CA SER A 16 -12.85 9.40 7.15
C SER A 16 -12.19 10.73 6.80
N PRO A 17 -12.33 11.77 7.63
CA PRO A 17 -11.64 13.04 7.44
C PRO A 17 -10.10 12.89 7.39
N GLU A 18 -9.58 11.87 8.07
CA GLU A 18 -8.15 11.54 8.12
C GLU A 18 -7.64 10.84 6.87
N ALA A 19 -8.53 10.23 6.07
CA ALA A 19 -8.13 9.44 4.89
C ALA A 19 -7.34 10.25 3.88
N GLU A 20 -7.77 11.49 3.59
CA GLU A 20 -7.07 12.36 2.65
C GLU A 20 -5.64 12.71 3.13
N ALA A 21 -5.47 12.94 4.43
CA ALA A 21 -4.15 13.21 5.02
C ALA A 21 -3.26 11.95 4.97
N GLN A 22 -3.83 10.76 5.21
CA GLN A 22 -3.13 9.48 5.10
C GLN A 22 -2.68 9.23 3.66
N LEU A 23 -3.58 9.37 2.68
CA LEU A 23 -3.27 9.18 1.27
C LEU A 23 -2.18 10.14 0.81
N ARG A 24 -2.27 11.43 1.16
CA ARG A 24 -1.22 12.42 0.85
C ARG A 24 0.14 12.06 1.45
N ALA A 25 0.17 11.56 2.68
CA ALA A 25 1.43 11.15 3.32
C ALA A 25 2.05 9.94 2.59
N LEU A 26 1.24 8.95 2.23
CA LEU A 26 1.67 7.79 1.45
C LEU A 26 2.17 8.21 0.06
N GLU A 27 1.42 9.03 -0.66
CA GLU A 27 1.78 9.54 -1.98
C GLU A 27 3.12 10.28 -1.95
N ALA A 28 3.29 11.23 -1.03
CA ALA A 28 4.51 12.02 -0.93
C ALA A 28 5.76 11.17 -0.65
N PHE A 29 5.61 10.08 0.12
CA PHE A 29 6.72 9.19 0.42
C PHE A 29 6.98 8.16 -0.68
N LEU A 30 5.92 7.56 -1.25
CA LEU A 30 6.03 6.39 -2.11
C LEU A 30 6.08 6.72 -3.60
N ASP A 31 5.44 7.81 -4.05
CA ASP A 31 5.34 8.12 -5.48
C ASP A 31 6.69 8.25 -6.19
N PRO A 32 7.75 8.84 -5.60
CA PRO A 32 9.05 8.88 -6.25
C PRO A 32 9.64 7.48 -6.50
N ILE A 33 9.43 6.55 -5.57
CA ILE A 33 9.90 5.17 -5.66
C ILE A 33 9.09 4.43 -6.73
N THR A 34 7.77 4.49 -6.64
CA THR A 34 6.84 3.89 -7.61
C THR A 34 7.10 4.42 -9.02
N ALA A 35 7.30 5.73 -9.18
CA ALA A 35 7.60 6.34 -10.48
C ALA A 35 8.88 5.77 -11.10
N ALA A 36 9.94 5.60 -10.31
CA ALA A 36 11.19 4.99 -10.77
C ALA A 36 11.00 3.52 -11.15
N ARG A 37 10.16 2.79 -10.42
CA ARG A 37 9.85 1.35 -10.68
C ARG A 37 9.02 1.15 -11.94
N LEU A 38 8.12 2.08 -12.23
CA LEU A 38 7.25 2.07 -13.40
C LEU A 38 7.86 2.74 -14.65
N ALA A 39 9.01 3.40 -14.53
CA ALA A 39 9.67 4.04 -15.66
C ALA A 39 9.99 3.06 -16.78
N ALA A 40 10.32 3.59 -17.96
CA ALA A 40 10.68 2.77 -19.12
C ALA A 40 11.71 1.68 -18.77
N PRO A 41 11.59 0.48 -19.32
CA PRO A 41 10.70 0.08 -20.41
C PRO A 41 9.31 -0.43 -19.99
N ILE A 42 8.87 -0.21 -18.74
CA ILE A 42 7.60 -0.76 -18.22
C ILE A 42 6.42 0.04 -18.75
N LEU A 43 6.34 1.34 -18.39
CA LEU A 43 5.32 2.23 -18.94
C LEU A 43 5.78 2.77 -20.30
N THR A 44 5.07 2.39 -21.36
CA THR A 44 5.30 2.85 -22.73
C THR A 44 4.08 3.56 -23.29
N PRO A 45 4.25 4.52 -24.22
CA PRO A 45 3.12 5.14 -24.89
C PRO A 45 2.17 4.12 -25.53
N GLY A 46 0.87 4.29 -25.36
CA GLY A 46 -0.16 3.40 -25.87
C GLY A 46 -0.46 2.18 -24.99
N ALA A 47 0.29 1.95 -23.91
CA ALA A 47 0.09 0.79 -23.04
C ALA A 47 -1.29 0.81 -22.35
N ARG A 48 -1.81 -0.38 -22.08
CA ARG A 48 -3.03 -0.64 -21.32
C ARG A 48 -2.65 -1.00 -19.89
N CYS A 49 -3.04 -0.20 -18.94
CA CYS A 49 -2.64 -0.35 -17.54
C CYS A 49 -3.84 -0.59 -16.62
N TRP A 50 -3.61 -1.34 -15.56
CA TRP A 50 -4.55 -1.47 -14.45
C TRP A 50 -3.87 -1.06 -13.15
N GLU A 51 -4.42 -0.05 -12.50
CA GLU A 51 -4.06 0.36 -11.15
C GLU A 51 -5.06 -0.22 -10.16
N VAL A 52 -4.59 -1.09 -9.28
CA VAL A 52 -5.38 -1.83 -8.28
C VAL A 52 -5.32 -1.10 -6.95
N GLY A 53 -6.48 -0.78 -6.35
CA GLY A 53 -6.54 -0.05 -5.08
C GLY A 53 -5.97 1.36 -5.22
N ALA A 54 -6.47 2.13 -6.18
CA ALA A 54 -5.89 3.39 -6.61
C ALA A 54 -5.87 4.52 -5.55
N GLY A 55 -6.61 4.39 -4.45
CA GLY A 55 -6.62 5.33 -3.32
C GLY A 55 -6.86 6.79 -3.75
N GLY A 56 -5.87 7.67 -3.54
CA GLY A 56 -5.91 9.07 -3.97
C GLY A 56 -5.63 9.28 -5.47
N GLY A 57 -5.22 8.24 -6.20
CA GLY A 57 -5.05 8.23 -7.65
C GLY A 57 -3.75 8.83 -8.16
N SER A 58 -2.77 9.07 -7.33
CA SER A 58 -1.48 9.64 -7.76
C SER A 58 -0.79 8.77 -8.81
N VAL A 59 -0.72 7.44 -8.56
CA VAL A 59 -0.12 6.49 -9.49
C VAL A 59 -0.95 6.34 -10.75
N ALA A 60 -2.29 6.26 -10.65
CA ALA A 60 -3.16 6.20 -11.81
C ALA A 60 -2.96 7.41 -12.75
N ARG A 61 -2.84 8.62 -12.19
CA ARG A 61 -2.52 9.84 -12.95
C ARG A 61 -1.10 9.82 -13.54
N LEU A 62 -0.12 9.26 -12.81
CA LEU A 62 1.24 9.06 -13.32
C LEU A 62 1.22 8.14 -14.55
N MET A 63 0.57 6.99 -14.44
CA MET A 63 0.41 6.04 -15.56
C MET A 63 -0.30 6.69 -16.75
N SER A 64 -1.42 7.40 -16.50
CA SER A 64 -2.20 8.09 -17.55
C SER A 64 -1.34 9.06 -18.37
N ARG A 65 -0.51 9.86 -17.68
CA ARG A 65 0.43 10.77 -18.37
C ARG A 65 1.49 10.01 -19.17
N ALA A 66 2.04 8.93 -18.60
CA ALA A 66 3.12 8.17 -19.22
C ALA A 66 2.66 7.43 -20.48
N VAL A 67 1.48 6.80 -20.46
CA VAL A 67 0.96 6.06 -21.62
C VAL A 67 0.35 6.95 -22.68
N GLY A 68 0.03 8.20 -22.36
CA GLY A 68 -0.48 9.20 -23.29
C GLY A 68 -1.88 8.87 -23.84
N PRO A 69 -2.39 9.69 -24.78
CA PRO A 69 -3.80 9.66 -25.18
C PRO A 69 -4.21 8.40 -25.97
N THR A 70 -3.26 7.62 -26.46
CA THR A 70 -3.51 6.35 -27.16
C THR A 70 -3.51 5.14 -26.21
N GLY A 71 -3.06 5.32 -24.96
CA GLY A 71 -3.11 4.31 -23.93
C GLY A 71 -4.45 4.26 -23.20
N LEU A 72 -4.55 3.35 -22.23
CA LEU A 72 -5.70 3.21 -21.34
C LEU A 72 -5.21 2.94 -19.94
N VAL A 73 -5.72 3.65 -18.95
CA VAL A 73 -5.53 3.31 -17.53
C VAL A 73 -6.87 3.01 -16.87
N VAL A 74 -7.07 1.79 -16.40
CA VAL A 74 -8.21 1.41 -15.57
C VAL A 74 -7.76 1.50 -14.12
N ALA A 75 -8.27 2.47 -13.37
CA ALA A 75 -8.02 2.63 -11.95
C ALA A 75 -9.20 2.07 -11.17
N THR A 76 -8.94 1.15 -10.26
CA THR A 76 -9.98 0.49 -9.46
C THR A 76 -9.75 0.70 -7.98
N ASP A 77 -10.84 0.91 -7.25
CA ASP A 77 -10.84 0.97 -5.78
C ASP A 77 -12.20 0.49 -5.25
N ILE A 78 -12.23 -0.01 -4.03
CA ILE A 78 -13.48 -0.36 -3.33
C ILE A 78 -14.28 0.91 -2.98
N GLU A 79 -13.59 2.03 -2.77
CA GLU A 79 -14.18 3.35 -2.47
C GLU A 79 -13.46 4.45 -3.25
N PRO A 80 -13.82 4.67 -4.55
CA PRO A 80 -13.11 5.59 -5.44
C PRO A 80 -13.55 7.06 -5.27
N ALA A 81 -13.97 7.49 -4.08
CA ALA A 81 -14.52 8.83 -3.85
C ALA A 81 -13.53 9.97 -4.19
N HIS A 82 -12.22 9.70 -4.13
CA HIS A 82 -11.15 10.67 -4.43
C HIS A 82 -10.65 10.62 -5.89
N LEU A 83 -11.31 9.83 -6.75
CA LEU A 83 -10.88 9.58 -8.12
C LEU A 83 -11.89 10.14 -9.11
N VAL A 84 -11.39 10.68 -10.21
CA VAL A 84 -12.21 11.17 -11.33
C VAL A 84 -11.67 10.59 -12.64
N SER A 85 -12.59 10.07 -13.47
CA SER A 85 -12.24 9.64 -14.83
C SER A 85 -11.97 10.87 -15.72
N GLU A 86 -10.82 10.86 -16.40
CA GLU A 86 -10.42 11.96 -17.29
C GLU A 86 -9.54 11.44 -18.43
N GLY A 87 -9.85 11.80 -19.65
CA GLY A 87 -9.08 11.39 -20.83
C GLY A 87 -8.99 9.87 -20.97
N ASN A 88 -7.78 9.34 -20.91
CA ASN A 88 -7.49 7.90 -20.98
C ASN A 88 -7.51 7.20 -19.62
N LEU A 89 -7.83 7.89 -18.53
CA LEU A 89 -8.00 7.36 -17.19
C LEU A 89 -9.47 7.04 -16.91
N VAL A 90 -9.79 5.77 -16.74
CA VAL A 90 -11.13 5.26 -16.41
C VAL A 90 -11.14 4.77 -14.97
N VAL A 91 -11.95 5.40 -14.14
CA VAL A 91 -12.12 5.02 -12.74
C VAL A 91 -13.32 4.09 -12.58
N ARG A 92 -13.14 3.01 -11.81
CA ARG A 92 -14.21 2.06 -11.52
C ARG A 92 -14.24 1.70 -10.03
N ARG A 93 -15.42 1.64 -9.46
CA ARG A 93 -15.62 0.96 -8.18
C ARG A 93 -15.51 -0.54 -8.42
N HIS A 94 -14.53 -1.19 -7.80
CA HIS A 94 -14.26 -2.61 -8.01
C HIS A 94 -13.52 -3.22 -6.82
N ASP A 95 -13.98 -4.36 -6.38
CA ASP A 95 -13.27 -5.18 -5.41
C ASP A 95 -12.41 -6.21 -6.15
N VAL A 96 -11.11 -6.11 -6.04
CA VAL A 96 -10.15 -7.01 -6.71
C VAL A 96 -10.37 -8.49 -6.35
N ARG A 97 -11.03 -8.77 -5.22
CA ARG A 97 -11.41 -10.13 -4.83
C ARG A 97 -12.50 -10.73 -5.72
N THR A 98 -13.21 -9.92 -6.48
CA THR A 98 -14.28 -10.38 -7.38
C THR A 98 -13.81 -10.67 -8.80
N GLY A 99 -12.51 -10.50 -9.07
CA GLY A 99 -11.88 -10.82 -10.35
C GLY A 99 -11.28 -9.62 -11.06
N VAL A 100 -11.10 -9.74 -12.37
CA VAL A 100 -10.43 -8.78 -13.24
C VAL A 100 -11.45 -7.81 -13.85
N PRO A 101 -11.22 -6.48 -13.84
CA PRO A 101 -12.11 -5.53 -14.50
C PRO A 101 -12.00 -5.64 -16.02
N GLU A 102 -13.01 -5.14 -16.73
CA GLU A 102 -12.92 -4.97 -18.18
C GLU A 102 -11.79 -3.99 -18.55
N GLY A 103 -11.18 -4.23 -19.70
CA GLY A 103 -10.11 -3.37 -20.23
C GLY A 103 -8.82 -4.12 -20.55
N GLY A 104 -8.69 -5.37 -20.07
CA GLY A 104 -7.54 -6.22 -20.37
C GLY A 104 -7.59 -6.91 -21.75
N PRO A 105 -6.55 -7.69 -22.08
CA PRO A 105 -5.37 -7.91 -21.26
C PRO A 105 -4.54 -6.62 -21.06
N PHE A 106 -3.77 -6.57 -19.96
CA PHE A 106 -3.03 -5.38 -19.56
C PHE A 106 -1.53 -5.56 -19.81
N ASP A 107 -0.89 -4.50 -20.31
CA ASP A 107 0.57 -4.44 -20.48
C ASP A 107 1.26 -4.17 -19.14
N VAL A 108 0.60 -3.43 -18.25
CA VAL A 108 1.09 -3.16 -16.89
C VAL A 108 -0.04 -3.27 -15.88
N ILE A 109 0.20 -4.04 -14.83
CA ILE A 109 -0.67 -4.06 -13.64
C ILE A 109 0.17 -3.60 -12.46
N HIS A 110 -0.35 -2.66 -11.69
CA HIS A 110 0.28 -2.17 -10.47
C HIS A 110 -0.67 -2.28 -9.29
N ALA A 111 -0.12 -2.67 -8.13
CA ALA A 111 -0.84 -2.71 -6.86
C ALA A 111 0.08 -2.23 -5.75
N ARG A 112 -0.35 -1.22 -4.98
CA ARG A 112 0.43 -0.66 -3.87
C ARG A 112 -0.37 -0.67 -2.58
N LEU A 113 0.15 -1.38 -1.55
CA LEU A 113 -0.46 -1.52 -0.23
C LEU A 113 -1.89 -2.09 -0.28
N VAL A 114 -2.09 -3.10 -1.12
CA VAL A 114 -3.39 -3.74 -1.35
C VAL A 114 -3.38 -5.18 -0.88
N LEU A 115 -2.47 -6.01 -1.42
CA LEU A 115 -2.53 -7.46 -1.24
C LEU A 115 -2.25 -7.85 0.21
N LEU A 116 -1.40 -7.13 0.91
CA LEU A 116 -1.14 -7.40 2.34
C LEU A 116 -2.42 -7.43 3.18
N HIS A 117 -3.44 -6.64 2.80
CA HIS A 117 -4.71 -6.56 3.52
C HIS A 117 -5.70 -7.68 3.20
N LEU A 118 -5.45 -8.47 2.15
CA LEU A 118 -6.40 -9.45 1.65
C LEU A 118 -6.09 -10.85 2.19
N PRO A 119 -7.02 -11.54 2.84
CA PRO A 119 -6.85 -12.96 3.15
C PRO A 119 -6.59 -13.81 1.89
N GLU A 120 -7.24 -13.48 0.77
CA GLU A 120 -7.15 -14.18 -0.52
C GLU A 120 -5.97 -13.74 -1.40
N ARG A 121 -4.96 -13.07 -0.85
CA ARG A 121 -3.85 -12.41 -1.57
C ARG A 121 -3.16 -13.28 -2.64
N ARG A 122 -2.95 -14.58 -2.35
CA ARG A 122 -2.32 -15.50 -3.32
C ARG A 122 -3.21 -15.78 -4.53
N ARG A 123 -4.52 -15.94 -4.31
CA ARG A 123 -5.48 -16.10 -5.38
C ARG A 123 -5.57 -14.83 -6.23
N VAL A 124 -5.67 -13.68 -5.57
CA VAL A 124 -5.70 -12.37 -6.25
C VAL A 124 -4.43 -12.17 -7.07
N LEU A 125 -3.24 -12.44 -6.50
CA LEU A 125 -1.97 -12.36 -7.24
C LEU A 125 -1.99 -13.21 -8.52
N ALA A 126 -2.49 -14.44 -8.44
CA ALA A 126 -2.61 -15.33 -9.61
C ALA A 126 -3.57 -14.76 -10.67
N GLU A 127 -4.68 -14.14 -10.25
CA GLU A 127 -5.62 -13.48 -11.16
C GLU A 127 -5.00 -12.25 -11.84
N LEU A 128 -4.23 -11.43 -11.11
CA LEU A 128 -3.47 -10.31 -11.66
C LEU A 128 -2.49 -10.80 -12.74
N ILE A 129 -1.72 -11.87 -12.45
CA ILE A 129 -0.78 -12.48 -13.41
C ILE A 129 -1.53 -13.00 -14.66
N GLY A 130 -2.69 -13.65 -14.46
CA GLY A 130 -3.54 -14.12 -15.55
C GLY A 130 -4.06 -13.00 -16.45
N ALA A 131 -4.27 -11.82 -15.92
CA ALA A 131 -4.78 -10.65 -16.63
C ALA A 131 -3.72 -9.88 -17.45
N LEU A 132 -2.43 -10.19 -17.27
CA LEU A 132 -1.36 -9.59 -18.06
C LEU A 132 -1.42 -10.03 -19.52
N ALA A 133 -1.07 -9.14 -20.43
CA ALA A 133 -0.71 -9.47 -21.80
C ALA A 133 0.61 -10.29 -21.83
N PRO A 134 0.87 -11.11 -22.85
CA PRO A 134 2.21 -11.68 -23.05
C PRO A 134 3.27 -10.57 -23.11
N GLY A 135 4.33 -10.68 -22.29
CA GLY A 135 5.35 -9.65 -22.14
C GLY A 135 4.98 -8.52 -21.18
N GLY A 136 3.76 -8.51 -20.64
CA GLY A 136 3.30 -7.49 -19.70
C GLY A 136 3.95 -7.61 -18.31
N TRP A 137 3.95 -6.52 -17.56
CA TRP A 137 4.57 -6.39 -16.25
C TRP A 137 3.56 -6.33 -15.11
N LEU A 138 3.83 -7.06 -14.04
CA LEU A 138 3.19 -6.89 -12.75
C LEU A 138 4.16 -6.20 -11.79
N VAL A 139 3.71 -5.13 -11.14
CA VAL A 139 4.46 -4.45 -10.07
C VAL A 139 3.60 -4.47 -8.81
N VAL A 140 4.11 -5.09 -7.75
CA VAL A 140 3.47 -5.16 -6.43
C VAL A 140 4.37 -4.47 -5.42
N GLU A 141 3.81 -3.52 -4.71
CA GLU A 141 4.52 -2.68 -3.75
C GLU A 141 3.82 -2.76 -2.39
N GLU A 142 4.54 -3.23 -1.37
CA GLU A 142 3.97 -3.50 -0.05
C GLU A 142 4.91 -3.06 1.08
N PHE A 143 4.36 -2.78 2.24
CA PHE A 143 5.17 -2.65 3.44
C PHE A 143 5.47 -4.03 4.03
N ASP A 144 6.77 -4.29 4.27
CA ASP A 144 7.17 -5.31 5.23
C ASP A 144 7.04 -4.71 6.65
N CYS A 145 6.04 -5.19 7.37
CA CYS A 145 5.75 -4.73 8.71
C CYS A 145 6.41 -5.62 9.80
N THR A 146 7.23 -6.61 9.41
CA THR A 146 7.89 -7.53 10.36
C THR A 146 9.25 -7.03 10.83
N ALA A 147 9.91 -6.21 10.02
CA ALA A 147 11.25 -5.67 10.34
C ALA A 147 11.27 -4.70 11.53
N GLY A 148 10.11 -4.36 12.07
CA GLY A 148 9.95 -3.44 13.19
C GLY A 148 10.30 -1.99 12.84
N LEU A 149 9.49 -1.05 13.28
CA LEU A 149 9.82 0.37 13.23
C LEU A 149 10.82 0.67 14.34
N ARG A 150 12.08 0.90 13.96
CA ARG A 150 13.11 1.28 14.92
C ARG A 150 13.01 2.74 15.27
N VAL A 151 12.95 3.05 16.58
CA VAL A 151 13.21 4.41 17.08
C VAL A 151 14.72 4.66 16.97
N LEU A 152 15.10 5.72 16.30
CA LEU A 152 16.49 6.15 16.16
C LEU A 152 16.87 7.16 17.23
N THR A 153 15.97 8.10 17.52
CA THR A 153 16.08 9.08 18.62
C THR A 153 14.71 9.29 19.24
N ALA A 154 14.67 9.54 20.53
CA ALA A 154 13.47 9.94 21.27
C ALA A 154 13.83 10.89 22.40
N PRO A 155 12.89 11.79 22.83
CA PRO A 155 13.15 12.70 23.95
C PRO A 155 13.40 11.95 25.28
N THR A 156 12.81 10.78 25.45
CA THR A 156 13.00 9.90 26.63
C THR A 156 12.88 8.43 26.24
N ASP A 157 13.40 7.53 27.06
CA ASP A 157 13.23 6.07 26.87
C ASP A 157 11.77 5.65 26.94
N ASP A 158 10.96 6.29 27.78
CA ASP A 158 9.54 6.00 27.91
C ASP A 158 8.76 6.42 26.67
N ALA A 159 9.15 7.52 26.03
CA ALA A 159 8.60 7.94 24.73
C ALA A 159 8.91 6.90 23.63
N ALA A 160 10.14 6.37 23.61
CA ALA A 160 10.51 5.32 22.67
C ALA A 160 9.71 4.02 22.88
N LYS A 161 9.51 3.62 24.14
CA LYS A 161 8.69 2.44 24.49
C LYS A 161 7.23 2.64 24.08
N LEU A 162 6.65 3.79 24.43
CA LEU A 162 5.27 4.12 24.06
C LEU A 162 5.07 4.08 22.55
N PHE A 163 6.01 4.63 21.77
CA PHE A 163 5.94 4.56 20.31
C PHE A 163 5.85 3.10 19.84
N GLN A 164 6.71 2.23 20.35
CA GLN A 164 6.72 0.81 19.97
C GLN A 164 5.42 0.12 20.37
N GLU A 165 4.90 0.36 21.58
CA GLU A 165 3.63 -0.21 22.05
C GLU A 165 2.46 0.16 21.13
N VAL A 166 2.35 1.43 20.73
CA VAL A 166 1.27 1.88 19.83
C VAL A 166 1.43 1.29 18.43
N ILE A 167 2.67 1.19 17.92
CA ILE A 167 2.91 0.53 16.62
C ILE A 167 2.55 -0.95 16.68
N GLU A 168 2.95 -1.68 17.72
CA GLU A 168 2.61 -3.10 17.87
C GLU A 168 1.09 -3.30 17.96
N ALA A 169 0.39 -2.46 18.73
CA ALA A 169 -1.07 -2.47 18.79
C ALA A 169 -1.71 -2.19 17.43
N THR A 170 -1.17 -1.22 16.67
CA THR A 170 -1.63 -0.91 15.30
C THR A 170 -1.47 -2.12 14.39
N LEU A 171 -0.31 -2.75 14.38
CA LEU A 171 -0.05 -3.96 13.58
C LEU A 171 -0.92 -5.14 14.02
N GLY A 172 -1.19 -5.27 15.32
CA GLY A 172 -2.15 -6.24 15.87
C GLY A 172 -3.55 -6.05 15.28
N VAL A 173 -4.05 -4.80 15.28
CA VAL A 173 -5.35 -4.46 14.68
C VAL A 173 -5.41 -4.82 13.19
N LEU A 174 -4.33 -4.59 12.43
CA LEU A 174 -4.29 -4.97 11.01
C LEU A 174 -4.33 -6.50 10.84
N ARG A 175 -3.55 -7.24 11.66
CA ARG A 175 -3.51 -8.71 11.64
C ARG A 175 -4.88 -9.32 11.96
N ASP A 176 -5.58 -8.79 12.96
CA ASP A 176 -6.93 -9.24 13.33
C ASP A 176 -7.96 -9.02 12.22
N ARG A 177 -7.67 -8.13 11.28
CA ARG A 177 -8.47 -7.88 10.08
C ARG A 177 -8.07 -8.74 8.87
N GLY A 178 -7.08 -9.63 9.03
CA GLY A 178 -6.63 -10.55 8.00
C GLY A 178 -5.40 -10.06 7.21
N ALA A 179 -4.78 -8.96 7.61
CA ALA A 179 -3.55 -8.52 6.99
C ALA A 179 -2.40 -9.50 7.28
N ASP A 180 -1.60 -9.76 6.29
CA ASP A 180 -0.35 -10.51 6.40
C ASP A 180 0.82 -9.53 6.42
N LEU A 181 1.35 -9.32 7.60
CA LEU A 181 2.40 -8.32 7.85
C LEU A 181 3.75 -8.68 7.20
N ALA A 182 3.93 -9.94 6.80
CA ALA A 182 5.13 -10.46 6.13
C ALA A 182 4.95 -10.61 4.61
N TRP A 183 3.76 -10.35 4.08
CA TRP A 183 3.43 -10.61 2.68
C TRP A 183 4.45 -10.05 1.69
N ALA A 184 4.99 -8.87 1.96
CA ALA A 184 6.00 -8.24 1.12
C ALA A 184 7.23 -9.14 0.85
N GLN A 185 7.60 -10.00 1.82
CA GLN A 185 8.73 -10.94 1.69
C GLN A 185 8.41 -12.11 0.76
N ASP A 186 7.14 -12.49 0.66
CA ASP A 186 6.70 -13.63 -0.14
C ASP A 186 6.52 -13.31 -1.62
N VAL A 187 6.21 -12.04 -1.97
CA VAL A 187 5.79 -11.63 -3.32
C VAL A 187 6.77 -12.08 -4.41
N HIS A 188 8.08 -11.94 -4.18
CA HIS A 188 9.11 -12.36 -5.14
C HIS A 188 9.00 -13.86 -5.47
N ALA A 189 8.96 -14.68 -4.44
CA ALA A 189 8.90 -16.14 -4.60
C ALA A 189 7.56 -16.58 -5.22
N GLU A 190 6.46 -15.90 -4.88
CA GLU A 190 5.14 -16.16 -5.48
C GLU A 190 5.12 -15.81 -6.98
N MET A 191 5.71 -14.68 -7.39
CA MET A 191 5.83 -14.31 -8.81
C MET A 191 6.67 -15.32 -9.59
N VAL A 192 7.80 -15.76 -9.04
CA VAL A 192 8.66 -16.81 -9.66
C VAL A 192 7.90 -18.13 -9.78
N ARG A 193 7.23 -18.58 -8.72
CA ARG A 193 6.42 -19.83 -8.74
C ARG A 193 5.26 -19.78 -9.75
N ALA A 194 4.71 -18.59 -9.96
CA ALA A 194 3.66 -18.36 -10.96
C ALA A 194 4.19 -18.27 -12.41
N GLY A 195 5.50 -18.40 -12.62
CA GLY A 195 6.12 -18.44 -13.95
C GLY A 195 6.43 -17.07 -14.55
N LEU A 196 6.43 -15.99 -13.76
CA LEU A 196 6.96 -14.71 -14.22
C LEU A 196 8.48 -14.78 -14.39
N VAL A 197 9.00 -14.06 -15.38
CA VAL A 197 10.42 -13.89 -15.65
C VAL A 197 10.88 -12.47 -15.33
N ASP A 198 12.19 -12.23 -15.31
CA ASP A 198 12.76 -10.93 -14.98
C ASP A 198 12.26 -10.38 -13.63
N VAL A 199 12.04 -11.30 -12.66
CA VAL A 199 11.56 -10.93 -11.33
C VAL A 199 12.67 -10.21 -10.58
N ASP A 200 12.37 -8.98 -10.13
CA ASP A 200 13.31 -8.09 -9.47
C ASP A 200 12.66 -7.40 -8.28
N THR A 201 13.37 -7.32 -7.16
CA THR A 201 12.87 -6.73 -5.91
C THR A 201 13.84 -5.72 -5.36
N ILE A 202 13.33 -4.56 -4.98
CA ILE A 202 14.09 -3.56 -4.20
C ILE A 202 13.37 -3.30 -2.88
N THR A 203 14.16 -2.91 -1.89
CA THR A 203 13.64 -2.45 -0.59
C THR A 203 14.10 -1.03 -0.33
N HIS A 204 13.19 -0.17 0.14
CA HIS A 204 13.47 1.20 0.50
C HIS A 204 13.06 1.48 1.94
N SER A 205 13.95 2.11 2.71
CA SER A 205 13.70 2.57 4.06
C SER A 205 14.49 3.85 4.33
N GLN A 206 13.91 4.76 5.09
CA GLN A 206 14.55 6.03 5.46
C GLN A 206 14.15 6.49 6.84
N SER A 207 14.90 7.43 7.40
CA SER A 207 14.53 8.08 8.66
C SER A 207 13.32 9.01 8.47
N TRP A 208 12.39 8.97 9.44
CA TRP A 208 11.24 9.85 9.56
C TRP A 208 11.38 10.72 10.81
N PRO A 209 11.99 11.91 10.70
CA PRO A 209 12.02 12.87 11.81
C PRO A 209 10.62 13.34 12.19
N GLY A 210 10.42 13.65 13.45
CA GLY A 210 9.19 14.31 13.91
C GLY A 210 8.94 15.60 13.13
N GLY A 211 7.68 15.87 12.81
CA GLY A 211 7.25 16.93 11.91
C GLY A 211 7.35 16.61 10.41
N SER A 212 8.01 15.50 10.02
CA SER A 212 8.03 15.08 8.63
C SER A 212 6.69 14.48 8.19
N ILE A 213 6.47 14.43 6.87
CA ILE A 213 5.26 13.82 6.30
C ILE A 213 5.19 12.31 6.61
N GLY A 214 6.33 11.62 6.65
CA GLY A 214 6.41 10.21 7.03
C GLY A 214 5.98 9.99 8.48
N ALA A 215 6.51 10.78 9.43
CA ALA A 215 6.11 10.70 10.83
C ALA A 215 4.61 11.01 11.03
N SER A 216 4.04 11.92 10.23
CA SER A 216 2.61 12.26 10.28
C SER A 216 1.70 11.09 9.94
N LEU A 217 2.17 10.11 9.14
CA LEU A 217 1.43 8.89 8.81
C LEU A 217 1.08 8.10 10.07
N HIS A 218 2.00 7.99 11.03
CA HIS A 218 1.76 7.31 12.29
C HIS A 218 0.63 7.96 13.08
N ALA A 219 0.66 9.29 13.20
CA ALA A 219 -0.40 10.04 13.89
C ALA A 219 -1.75 9.88 13.20
N THR A 220 -1.78 9.93 11.87
CA THR A 220 -3.01 9.80 11.08
C THR A 220 -3.59 8.38 11.20
N ASN A 221 -2.75 7.34 11.09
CA ASN A 221 -3.18 5.96 11.30
C ASN A 221 -3.75 5.74 12.70
N SER A 222 -3.12 6.33 13.74
CA SER A 222 -3.61 6.21 15.11
C SER A 222 -4.99 6.88 15.32
N ARG A 223 -5.31 7.94 14.59
CA ARG A 223 -6.64 8.56 14.62
C ARG A 223 -7.69 7.69 13.94
N GLN A 224 -7.39 7.18 12.74
CA GLN A 224 -8.32 6.30 12.03
C GLN A 224 -8.63 5.00 12.81
N LEU A 225 -7.67 4.50 13.57
CA LEU A 225 -7.80 3.26 14.33
C LEU A 225 -8.08 3.49 15.83
N GLU A 226 -8.34 4.74 16.26
CA GLU A 226 -8.41 5.11 17.69
C GLU A 226 -9.30 4.21 18.51
N SER A 227 -10.55 3.99 18.10
CA SER A 227 -11.48 3.15 18.85
C SER A 227 -10.98 1.71 19.04
N ARG A 228 -10.24 1.18 18.07
CA ARG A 228 -9.65 -0.16 18.12
C ARG A 228 -8.40 -0.19 18.99
N LEU A 229 -7.57 0.85 18.89
CA LEU A 229 -6.38 0.99 19.74
C LEU A 229 -6.76 1.14 21.21
N LEU A 230 -7.80 1.89 21.52
CA LEU A 230 -8.36 1.96 22.89
C LEU A 230 -8.84 0.58 23.37
N ALA A 231 -9.42 -0.22 22.49
CA ALA A 231 -9.87 -1.59 22.84
C ALA A 231 -8.71 -2.56 23.13
N THR A 232 -7.47 -2.26 22.70
CA THR A 232 -6.27 -3.04 23.07
C THR A 232 -5.74 -2.73 24.48
N GLY A 233 -6.32 -1.72 25.17
CA GLY A 233 -5.90 -1.29 26.51
C GLY A 233 -5.07 -0.01 26.53
N LEU A 234 -4.75 0.58 25.39
CA LEU A 234 -4.14 1.92 25.31
C LEU A 234 -5.13 2.97 25.82
N SER A 235 -4.61 3.96 26.56
CA SER A 235 -5.41 5.09 27.03
C SER A 235 -5.44 6.24 26.00
N PRO A 236 -6.46 7.13 26.04
CA PRO A 236 -6.49 8.33 25.22
C PRO A 236 -5.24 9.21 25.41
N ALA A 237 -4.73 9.31 26.64
CA ALA A 237 -3.53 10.08 26.95
C ALA A 237 -2.27 9.52 26.26
N GLN A 238 -2.11 8.18 26.24
CA GLN A 238 -1.00 7.53 25.53
C GLN A 238 -1.07 7.79 24.02
N LEU A 239 -2.26 7.73 23.43
CA LEU A 239 -2.42 8.02 22.00
C LEU A 239 -2.12 9.48 21.67
N GLU A 240 -2.45 10.42 22.56
CA GLU A 240 -2.12 11.83 22.32
C GLU A 240 -0.60 12.08 22.43
N VAL A 241 0.07 11.53 23.45
CA VAL A 241 1.54 11.60 23.56
C VAL A 241 2.20 10.97 22.32
N PHE A 242 1.72 9.84 21.84
CA PHE A 242 2.21 9.23 20.60
C PHE A 242 2.07 10.15 19.38
N ARG A 243 0.96 10.87 19.26
CA ARG A 243 0.71 11.84 18.19
C ARG A 243 1.59 13.09 18.31
N GLU A 244 1.89 13.51 19.54
CA GLU A 244 2.83 14.59 19.80
C GLU A 244 4.26 14.21 19.40
N LEU A 245 4.71 12.97 19.69
CA LEU A 245 5.99 12.45 19.22
C LEU A 245 6.16 12.54 17.70
N ALA A 246 5.11 12.29 16.94
CA ALA A 246 5.14 12.43 15.47
C ALA A 246 5.44 13.88 15.01
N ARG A 247 5.36 14.88 15.91
CA ARG A 247 5.66 16.29 15.64
C ARG A 247 6.94 16.79 16.35
N ASP A 248 7.45 16.01 17.30
CA ASP A 248 8.59 16.40 18.13
C ASP A 248 9.90 16.29 17.32
N PRO A 249 10.66 17.38 17.12
CA PRO A 249 11.91 17.35 16.38
C PRO A 249 13.01 16.50 17.06
N ALA A 250 12.89 16.19 18.35
CA ALA A 250 13.78 15.26 19.06
C ALA A 250 13.48 13.78 18.78
N PHE A 251 12.34 13.49 18.14
CA PHE A 251 11.94 12.13 17.77
C PHE A 251 12.31 11.81 16.31
N THR A 252 12.81 10.59 16.09
CA THR A 252 13.02 10.05 14.74
C THR A 252 12.84 8.54 14.78
N SER A 253 12.05 8.01 13.85
CA SER A 253 11.93 6.58 13.59
C SER A 253 12.45 6.21 12.20
N LEU A 254 12.72 4.91 11.95
CA LEU A 254 12.78 4.41 10.57
C LEU A 254 11.35 4.28 10.01
N SER A 255 11.23 4.43 8.69
CA SER A 255 10.01 4.06 7.96
C SER A 255 9.78 2.56 8.01
N TYR A 256 8.56 2.09 7.69
CA TYR A 256 8.39 0.72 7.23
C TYR A 256 9.33 0.43 6.05
N GLN A 257 9.76 -0.82 5.93
CA GLN A 257 10.46 -1.24 4.73
C GLN A 257 9.44 -1.34 3.58
N PHE A 258 9.59 -0.48 2.60
CA PHE A 258 8.78 -0.51 1.40
C PHE A 258 9.45 -1.40 0.37
N VAL A 259 8.80 -2.51 0.06
CA VAL A 259 9.30 -3.55 -0.84
C VAL A 259 8.55 -3.44 -2.16
N SER A 260 9.28 -3.19 -3.24
CA SER A 260 8.73 -3.12 -4.60
C SER A 260 9.25 -4.30 -5.41
N THR A 261 8.36 -5.21 -5.75
CA THR A 261 8.65 -6.40 -6.59
C THR A 261 7.95 -6.25 -7.92
N ARG A 262 8.68 -6.50 -9.00
CA ARG A 262 8.13 -6.57 -10.36
C ARG A 262 8.52 -7.85 -11.05
N GLY A 263 7.70 -8.32 -11.97
CA GLY A 263 7.97 -9.47 -12.80
C GLY A 263 7.22 -9.37 -14.12
N ARG A 264 7.73 -10.04 -15.14
CA ARG A 264 7.20 -9.99 -16.50
C ARG A 264 6.57 -11.32 -16.90
N ARG A 265 5.39 -11.27 -17.49
CA ARG A 265 4.79 -12.46 -18.12
C ARG A 265 5.61 -12.85 -19.35
N PRO A 266 6.02 -14.14 -19.53
CA PRO A 266 6.73 -14.56 -20.71
C PRO A 266 5.99 -14.20 -21.99
N LEU A 267 6.72 -13.88 -23.06
CA LEU A 267 6.17 -13.88 -24.42
C LEU A 267 5.74 -15.32 -24.72
N ARG A 268 4.58 -15.51 -25.36
CA ARG A 268 4.19 -16.84 -25.80
C ARG A 268 5.29 -17.36 -26.76
N SER A 269 5.83 -18.54 -26.45
CA SER A 269 6.67 -19.30 -27.40
C SER A 269 5.85 -19.75 -28.58
#